data_18e6d3c2e6c97784e8f989d29f4d0d59
#
_entry.id   18e6d3c2e6c97784e8f989d29f4d0d59
#
_cell.length_a   1.000
_cell.length_b   1.000
_cell.length_c   1.000
_cell.angle_alpha   90.00
_cell.angle_beta   90.00
_cell.angle_gamma   90.00
#
_symmetry.space_group_name_H-M   'P 1'
#
loop_
_entity.id
_entity.type
_entity.pdbx_description
1 polymer ?
#
loop_
_entity_poly.entity_id
_entity_poly.type
_entity_poly.pdbx_seq_one_letter_code
_entity_poly.pdbx_strand_id
1 'polypeptide(L)'
;MLTIYAPFNNRKSKAWEVFNGVKQSWPEQVSTLDNSVATEPMSNSMFWGFVNNNMQMIKKLEARKHQFWFTDTPYLGRFDNNNLRPDNHYWRICRNKIHASYIKGCKSDRFEKFGLKIKAPNFKGSYILVCPSSAGINNYLDRPNWTEETVEQIKRYTDRPIRIREKPRGRGTSGPSEATVPLSEDLKDAWCLVTSCS
;
A
#
# COMPACT_ATOMS: atom_id res chain seq x y z
N MET A 1 6.11 26.05 0.37
CA MET A 1 4.70 25.74 0.74
C MET A 1 4.39 24.28 0.38
N LEU A 2 3.72 23.55 1.26
CA LEU A 2 3.20 22.19 1.03
C LEU A 2 1.69 22.23 0.83
N THR A 3 1.16 21.52 -0.16
CA THR A 3 -0.29 21.36 -0.34
C THR A 3 -0.73 19.93 -0.02
N ILE A 4 -1.61 19.77 0.96
CA ILE A 4 -2.17 18.48 1.35
C ILE A 4 -3.51 18.27 0.67
N TYR A 5 -3.66 17.15 -0.05
CA TYR A 5 -4.90 16.73 -0.67
C TYR A 5 -5.62 15.72 0.23
N ALA A 6 -6.67 16.15 0.92
CA ALA A 6 -7.34 15.40 1.96
C ALA A 6 -8.82 15.12 1.62
N PRO A 7 -9.40 13.99 2.10
CA PRO A 7 -10.83 13.71 1.93
C PRO A 7 -11.66 14.52 2.94
N PHE A 8 -12.25 15.62 2.53
CA PHE A 8 -13.04 16.49 3.41
C PHE A 8 -14.37 15.86 3.86
N ASN A 9 -14.90 14.94 3.09
CA ASN A 9 -16.08 14.17 3.43
C ASN A 9 -15.84 13.14 4.57
N ASN A 10 -14.60 12.86 4.91
CA ASN A 10 -14.23 11.93 5.98
C ASN A 10 -13.11 12.47 6.86
N ARG A 11 -13.39 13.50 7.65
CA ARG A 11 -12.41 14.11 8.57
C ARG A 11 -11.98 13.22 9.73
N LYS A 12 -12.70 12.12 9.98
CA LYS A 12 -12.33 11.10 10.99
C LYS A 12 -11.43 10.00 10.42
N SER A 13 -11.04 10.09 9.16
CA SER A 13 -10.14 9.12 8.56
C SER A 13 -8.72 9.21 9.11
N LYS A 14 -8.01 8.10 9.10
CA LYS A 14 -6.58 8.02 9.51
C LYS A 14 -5.68 8.99 8.74
N ALA A 15 -6.07 9.38 7.53
CA ALA A 15 -5.36 10.37 6.75
C ALA A 15 -5.19 11.70 7.51
N TRP A 16 -6.22 12.13 8.24
CA TRP A 16 -6.20 13.38 8.98
C TRP A 16 -5.25 13.37 10.17
N GLU A 17 -5.02 12.23 10.80
CA GLU A 17 -4.01 12.10 11.88
C GLU A 17 -2.62 12.43 11.33
N VAL A 18 -2.26 11.81 10.20
CA VAL A 18 -0.97 12.08 9.53
C VAL A 18 -0.88 13.53 9.09
N PHE A 19 -1.91 14.04 8.45
CA PHE A 19 -1.92 15.40 7.93
C PHE A 19 -1.84 16.45 9.03
N ASN A 20 -2.50 16.24 10.16
CA ASN A 20 -2.42 17.13 11.31
C ASN A 20 -1.00 17.12 11.92
N GLY A 21 -0.40 15.95 12.07
CA GLY A 21 1.01 15.86 12.50
C GLY A 21 1.97 16.57 11.56
N VAL A 22 1.77 16.42 10.24
CA VAL A 22 2.58 17.13 9.24
C VAL A 22 2.37 18.63 9.32
N LYS A 23 1.13 19.12 9.44
CA LYS A 23 0.85 20.55 9.58
C LYS A 23 1.55 21.19 10.77
N GLN A 24 1.65 20.47 11.89
CA GLN A 24 2.30 20.96 13.11
C GLN A 24 3.82 20.98 13.02
N SER A 25 4.41 20.08 12.24
CA SER A 25 5.86 19.89 12.19
C SER A 25 6.52 20.39 10.89
N TRP A 26 5.75 20.74 9.85
CA TRP A 26 6.30 21.21 8.59
C TRP A 26 6.84 22.64 8.75
N PRO A 27 8.08 22.91 8.30
CA PRO A 27 8.74 24.19 8.56
C PRO A 27 8.16 25.38 7.75
N GLU A 28 7.36 25.07 6.72
CA GLU A 28 6.78 26.07 5.83
C GLU A 28 5.26 26.10 5.94
N GLN A 29 4.63 27.05 5.25
CA GLN A 29 3.18 27.12 5.15
C GLN A 29 2.58 25.85 4.54
N VAL A 30 1.51 25.35 5.13
CA VAL A 30 0.75 24.18 4.66
C VAL A 30 -0.67 24.60 4.31
N SER A 31 -1.07 24.37 3.06
CA SER A 31 -2.46 24.49 2.61
C SER A 31 -3.13 23.10 2.58
N THR A 32 -4.47 23.07 2.57
CA THR A 32 -5.23 21.82 2.45
C THR A 32 -6.36 22.01 1.45
N LEU A 33 -6.45 21.10 0.49
CA LEU A 33 -7.48 21.06 -0.54
C LEU A 33 -8.26 19.75 -0.48
N ASP A 34 -9.53 19.80 -0.90
CA ASP A 34 -10.36 18.60 -1.01
C ASP A 34 -9.96 17.79 -2.26
N ASN A 35 -9.53 16.55 -2.05
CA ASN A 35 -9.11 15.65 -3.12
C ASN A 35 -10.28 15.04 -3.90
N SER A 36 -11.52 15.24 -3.48
CA SER A 36 -12.71 14.79 -4.23
C SER A 36 -13.04 15.71 -5.40
N VAL A 37 -12.69 17.00 -5.30
CA VAL A 37 -12.96 18.02 -6.30
C VAL A 37 -11.70 18.50 -7.04
N ALA A 38 -10.54 18.43 -6.39
CA ALA A 38 -9.29 18.84 -7.01
C ALA A 38 -8.86 17.88 -8.12
N THR A 39 -8.55 18.43 -9.29
CA THR A 39 -8.10 17.67 -10.47
C THR A 39 -6.69 18.05 -10.93
N GLU A 40 -6.21 19.22 -10.49
CA GLU A 40 -4.86 19.72 -10.78
C GLU A 40 -4.01 19.80 -9.51
N PRO A 41 -2.86 19.10 -9.47
CA PRO A 41 -1.98 19.15 -8.32
C PRO A 41 -1.08 20.39 -8.37
N MET A 42 -0.84 20.96 -7.18
CA MET A 42 0.22 21.95 -6.98
C MET A 42 1.58 21.25 -6.91
N SER A 43 2.67 21.95 -7.21
CA SER A 43 4.01 21.46 -6.91
C SER A 43 4.18 21.28 -5.38
N ASN A 44 4.92 20.25 -4.96
CA ASN A 44 5.10 19.91 -3.55
C ASN A 44 3.78 19.55 -2.85
N SER A 45 3.19 18.45 -3.29
CA SER A 45 1.89 17.94 -2.86
C SER A 45 2.02 16.72 -1.97
N MET A 46 1.07 16.54 -1.03
CA MET A 46 0.97 15.35 -0.19
C MET A 46 -0.39 14.68 -0.34
N PHE A 47 -0.37 13.37 -0.47
CA PHE A 47 -1.55 12.53 -0.72
C PHE A 47 -1.62 11.36 0.25
N TRP A 48 -2.84 10.92 0.58
CA TRP A 48 -3.12 9.67 1.28
C TRP A 48 -3.68 8.63 0.32
N GLY A 49 -2.92 7.57 0.06
CA GLY A 49 -3.37 6.47 -0.79
C GLY A 49 -3.88 6.92 -2.16
N PHE A 50 -4.52 5.99 -2.87
CA PHE A 50 -5.19 6.27 -4.15
C PHE A 50 -6.69 6.54 -3.93
N VAL A 51 -7.02 7.48 -3.04
CA VAL A 51 -8.38 7.88 -2.74
C VAL A 51 -8.81 9.01 -3.66
N ASN A 52 -10.04 8.96 -4.19
CA ASN A 52 -10.59 9.97 -5.10
C ASN A 52 -9.66 10.21 -6.31
N ASN A 53 -9.29 11.47 -6.57
CA ASN A 53 -8.48 11.88 -7.70
C ASN A 53 -6.96 11.77 -7.48
N ASN A 54 -6.52 11.25 -6.32
CA ASN A 54 -5.11 11.23 -5.95
C ASN A 54 -4.21 10.54 -6.99
N MET A 55 -4.66 9.41 -7.56
CA MET A 55 -3.87 8.67 -8.54
C MET A 55 -3.57 9.50 -9.78
N GLN A 56 -4.60 10.17 -10.33
CA GLN A 56 -4.46 11.02 -11.50
C GLN A 56 -3.56 12.21 -11.23
N MET A 57 -3.70 12.83 -10.05
CA MET A 57 -2.86 13.95 -9.63
C MET A 57 -1.39 13.53 -9.47
N ILE A 58 -1.13 12.36 -8.88
CA ILE A 58 0.23 11.83 -8.73
C ILE A 58 0.86 11.57 -10.11
N LYS A 59 0.15 10.92 -11.04
CA LYS A 59 0.64 10.71 -12.42
C LYS A 59 0.98 12.04 -13.12
N LYS A 60 0.18 13.09 -12.93
CA LYS A 60 0.48 14.44 -13.46
C LYS A 60 1.77 15.02 -12.86
N LEU A 61 2.01 14.85 -11.56
CA LEU A 61 3.22 15.33 -10.90
C LEU A 61 4.45 14.57 -11.37
N GLU A 62 4.35 13.25 -11.52
CA GLU A 62 5.42 12.43 -12.08
C GLU A 62 5.79 12.84 -13.51
N ALA A 63 4.80 13.04 -14.37
CA ALA A 63 5.01 13.50 -15.74
C ALA A 63 5.69 14.90 -15.81
N ARG A 64 5.38 15.77 -14.86
CA ARG A 64 5.98 17.11 -14.73
C ARG A 64 7.30 17.13 -13.95
N LYS A 65 7.73 15.98 -13.42
CA LYS A 65 8.90 15.85 -12.51
C LYS A 65 8.79 16.76 -11.27
N HIS A 66 7.58 17.01 -10.81
CA HIS A 66 7.32 17.79 -9.61
C HIS A 66 7.41 16.90 -8.38
N GLN A 67 7.73 17.51 -7.24
CA GLN A 67 7.84 16.80 -5.97
C GLN A 67 6.47 16.48 -5.40
N PHE A 68 6.29 15.24 -4.90
CA PHE A 68 5.15 14.84 -4.11
C PHE A 68 5.53 13.93 -2.95
N TRP A 69 4.62 13.84 -1.98
CA TRP A 69 4.70 12.94 -0.84
C TRP A 69 3.48 12.00 -0.87
N PHE A 70 3.75 10.72 -0.83
CA PHE A 70 2.70 9.70 -0.76
C PHE A 70 2.68 9.10 0.62
N THR A 71 1.53 9.13 1.28
CA THR A 71 1.34 8.54 2.59
C THR A 71 0.33 7.41 2.53
N ASP A 72 0.57 6.36 3.30
CA ASP A 72 -0.32 5.20 3.37
C ASP A 72 -0.07 4.43 4.66
N THR A 73 -0.83 3.35 4.86
CA THR A 73 -0.60 2.40 5.95
C THR A 73 0.81 1.83 5.89
N PRO A 74 1.43 1.55 7.04
CA PRO A 74 2.78 1.00 7.08
C PRO A 74 2.79 -0.47 6.63
N TYR A 75 3.97 -0.97 6.27
CA TYR A 75 4.16 -2.40 6.03
C TYR A 75 4.08 -3.21 7.32
N LEU A 76 4.57 -2.65 8.42
CA LEU A 76 4.55 -3.22 9.75
C LEU A 76 3.96 -2.23 10.74
N GLY A 77 3.25 -2.72 11.76
CA GLY A 77 2.65 -1.87 12.78
C GLY A 77 1.41 -1.11 12.28
N ARG A 78 0.58 -1.80 11.48
CA ARG A 78 -0.70 -1.24 11.06
C ARG A 78 -1.58 -0.97 12.27
N PHE A 79 -2.16 0.23 12.31
CA PHE A 79 -3.19 0.58 13.26
C PHE A 79 -4.36 -0.41 13.17
N ASP A 80 -4.63 -1.09 14.27
CA ASP A 80 -5.86 -1.84 14.50
C ASP A 80 -6.70 -1.05 15.49
N ASN A 81 -7.97 -0.78 15.16
CA ASN A 81 -8.89 -0.04 16.04
C ASN A 81 -9.05 -0.67 17.43
N ASN A 82 -8.69 -1.93 17.58
CA ASN A 82 -8.78 -2.67 18.83
C ASN A 82 -7.48 -2.65 19.67
N ASN A 83 -6.36 -2.14 19.13
CA ASN A 83 -5.05 -2.12 19.78
C ASN A 83 -4.38 -0.75 19.63
N LEU A 84 -4.99 0.26 20.23
CA LEU A 84 -4.49 1.64 20.26
C LEU A 84 -3.29 1.76 21.22
N ARG A 85 -2.12 1.25 20.84
CA ARG A 85 -0.87 1.60 21.51
C ARG A 85 -0.17 2.69 20.69
N PRO A 86 -0.09 3.93 21.19
CA PRO A 86 0.51 5.05 20.43
C PRO A 86 1.94 4.75 19.96
N ASP A 87 2.69 3.99 20.73
CA ASP A 87 4.07 3.58 20.44
C ASP A 87 4.20 2.55 19.30
N ASN A 88 3.09 1.98 18.82
CA ASN A 88 3.05 1.00 17.73
C ASN A 88 2.42 1.58 16.44
N HIS A 89 2.09 2.85 16.41
CA HIS A 89 1.53 3.51 15.26
C HIS A 89 2.63 4.04 14.35
N TYR A 90 2.69 3.50 13.16
CA TYR A 90 3.61 3.95 12.12
C TYR A 90 2.83 4.33 10.88
N TRP A 91 3.40 5.22 10.10
CA TRP A 91 2.88 5.62 8.81
C TRP A 91 3.97 5.46 7.76
N ARG A 92 3.57 5.11 6.55
CA ARG A 92 4.49 5.11 5.43
C ARG A 92 4.40 6.46 4.75
N ILE A 93 5.53 7.14 4.64
CA ILE A 93 5.66 8.40 3.92
C ILE A 93 6.79 8.21 2.90
N CYS A 94 6.47 8.37 1.62
CA CYS A 94 7.42 8.22 0.52
C CYS A 94 7.50 9.53 -0.25
N ARG A 95 8.69 9.90 -0.68
CA ARG A 95 8.93 11.07 -1.52
C ARG A 95 9.09 10.62 -2.97
N ASN A 96 8.29 11.19 -3.88
CA ASN A 96 8.29 10.91 -5.33
C ASN A 96 8.12 9.41 -5.69
N LYS A 97 7.45 8.65 -4.83
CA LYS A 97 7.19 7.21 -4.99
C LYS A 97 5.98 6.82 -4.17
N ILE A 98 5.32 5.75 -4.56
CA ILE A 98 4.20 5.16 -3.80
C ILE A 98 4.66 4.06 -2.82
N HIS A 99 5.85 3.51 -3.03
CA HIS A 99 6.46 2.50 -2.17
C HIS A 99 7.83 2.95 -1.68
N ALA A 100 8.20 2.52 -0.48
CA ALA A 100 9.54 2.75 0.03
C ALA A 100 10.57 2.00 -0.84
N SER A 101 11.64 2.70 -1.21
CA SER A 101 12.81 2.06 -1.79
C SER A 101 13.63 1.38 -0.69
N TYR A 102 14.45 0.41 -1.09
CA TYR A 102 15.48 -0.11 -0.21
C TYR A 102 16.36 1.04 0.32
N ILE A 103 16.51 1.09 1.64
CA ILE A 103 17.38 2.05 2.32
C ILE A 103 18.51 1.25 2.96
N LYS A 104 19.72 1.44 2.44
CA LYS A 104 20.93 0.82 3.02
C LYS A 104 21.13 1.32 4.45
N GLY A 105 21.41 0.42 5.38
CA GLY A 105 21.67 0.77 6.79
C GLY A 105 20.42 1.05 7.62
N CYS A 106 19.23 0.67 7.15
CA CYS A 106 18.03 0.67 8.00
C CYS A 106 18.24 -0.19 9.24
N LYS A 107 17.85 0.31 10.41
CA LYS A 107 17.85 -0.44 11.65
C LYS A 107 16.77 -1.52 11.64
N SER A 108 17.03 -2.63 12.32
CA SER A 108 16.06 -3.74 12.48
C SER A 108 15.05 -3.52 13.62
N ASP A 109 15.13 -2.38 14.31
CA ASP A 109 14.37 -2.05 15.51
C ASP A 109 12.87 -2.34 15.43
N ARG A 110 12.22 -2.02 14.30
CA ARG A 110 10.80 -2.35 14.12
C ARG A 110 10.55 -3.84 13.94
N PHE A 111 11.41 -4.52 13.19
CA PHE A 111 11.32 -5.96 12.99
C PHE A 111 11.43 -6.69 14.33
N GLU A 112 12.37 -6.31 15.16
CA GLU A 112 12.59 -6.84 16.50
C GLU A 112 11.41 -6.50 17.44
N LYS A 113 10.98 -5.24 17.45
CA LYS A 113 9.85 -4.77 18.26
C LYS A 113 8.55 -5.55 18.00
N PHE A 114 8.29 -5.93 16.74
CA PHE A 114 7.11 -6.72 16.38
C PHE A 114 7.31 -8.23 16.57
N GLY A 115 8.47 -8.68 17.05
CA GLY A 115 8.75 -10.09 17.28
C GLY A 115 8.66 -10.95 16.03
N LEU A 116 8.93 -10.36 14.85
CA LEU A 116 8.81 -11.05 13.56
C LEU A 116 9.92 -12.08 13.42
N LYS A 117 9.57 -13.25 12.90
CA LYS A 117 10.52 -14.34 12.63
C LYS A 117 10.51 -14.68 11.16
N ILE A 118 11.68 -14.72 10.56
CA ILE A 118 11.87 -15.25 9.20
C ILE A 118 11.86 -16.78 9.32
N LYS A 119 10.90 -17.41 8.65
CA LYS A 119 10.82 -18.87 8.57
C LYS A 119 11.73 -19.39 7.46
N ALA A 120 12.23 -20.61 7.63
CA ALA A 120 12.93 -21.30 6.55
C ALA A 120 11.98 -21.51 5.35
N PRO A 121 12.52 -21.51 4.11
CA PRO A 121 11.74 -21.80 2.92
C PRO A 121 11.05 -23.16 2.99
N ASN A 122 9.82 -23.25 2.53
CA ASN A 122 9.09 -24.52 2.42
C ASN A 122 9.25 -25.12 1.02
N PHE A 123 10.33 -25.86 0.80
CA PHE A 123 10.57 -26.52 -0.48
C PHE A 123 9.62 -27.70 -0.79
N LYS A 124 8.82 -28.14 0.18
CA LYS A 124 7.84 -29.23 0.02
C LYS A 124 6.45 -28.73 -0.29
N GLY A 125 6.23 -27.42 -0.37
CA GLY A 125 4.93 -26.84 -0.64
C GLY A 125 4.34 -27.34 -1.98
N SER A 126 3.04 -27.55 -2.03
CA SER A 126 2.35 -28.20 -3.15
C SER A 126 1.94 -27.22 -4.26
N TYR A 127 1.85 -25.94 -3.99
CA TYR A 127 1.38 -24.92 -4.94
C TYR A 127 2.10 -23.59 -4.83
N ILE A 128 1.90 -22.75 -5.86
CA ILE A 128 2.34 -21.36 -5.89
C ILE A 128 1.13 -20.48 -5.55
N LEU A 129 1.30 -19.60 -4.56
CA LEU A 129 0.27 -18.64 -4.17
C LEU A 129 0.53 -17.30 -4.84
N VAL A 130 -0.38 -16.86 -5.71
CA VAL A 130 -0.32 -15.54 -6.37
C VAL A 130 -1.27 -14.59 -5.66
N CYS A 131 -0.72 -13.52 -5.09
CA CYS A 131 -1.46 -12.48 -4.38
C CYS A 131 -1.31 -11.14 -5.11
N PRO A 132 -2.25 -10.78 -5.99
CA PRO A 132 -2.20 -9.50 -6.69
C PRO A 132 -2.42 -8.34 -5.73
N SER A 133 -1.89 -7.19 -6.09
CA SER A 133 -2.25 -5.91 -5.47
C SER A 133 -3.67 -5.50 -5.87
N SER A 134 -4.17 -4.42 -5.27
CA SER A 134 -5.45 -3.87 -5.69
C SER A 134 -5.42 -3.39 -7.15
N ALA A 135 -6.56 -3.46 -7.83
CA ALA A 135 -6.69 -2.96 -9.20
C ALA A 135 -6.19 -1.50 -9.34
N GLY A 136 -6.40 -0.65 -8.33
CA GLY A 136 -5.89 0.72 -8.33
C GLY A 136 -4.36 0.79 -8.42
N ILE A 137 -3.64 -0.08 -7.71
CA ILE A 137 -2.17 -0.14 -7.80
C ILE A 137 -1.73 -0.69 -9.15
N ASN A 138 -2.35 -1.77 -9.63
CA ASN A 138 -2.01 -2.35 -10.93
C ASN A 138 -2.26 -1.34 -12.08
N ASN A 139 -3.36 -0.59 -12.04
CA ASN A 139 -3.65 0.49 -12.99
C ASN A 139 -2.64 1.65 -12.89
N TYR A 140 -2.21 2.01 -11.69
CA TYR A 140 -1.18 3.04 -11.52
C TYR A 140 0.15 2.64 -12.17
N LEU A 141 0.50 1.36 -12.05
CA LEU A 141 1.72 0.79 -12.64
C LEU A 141 1.59 0.41 -14.12
N ASP A 142 0.46 0.76 -14.76
CA ASP A 142 0.12 0.41 -16.14
C ASP A 142 0.18 -1.12 -16.42
N ARG A 143 -0.19 -1.93 -15.41
CA ARG A 143 -0.23 -3.40 -15.46
C ARG A 143 -1.60 -3.93 -15.01
N PRO A 144 -2.70 -3.58 -15.71
CA PRO A 144 -4.06 -3.99 -15.31
C PRO A 144 -4.24 -5.51 -15.31
N ASN A 145 -3.55 -6.22 -16.21
CA ASN A 145 -3.62 -7.68 -16.38
C ASN A 145 -2.46 -8.41 -15.68
N TRP A 146 -1.89 -7.82 -14.62
CA TRP A 146 -0.72 -8.37 -13.93
C TRP A 146 -0.91 -9.82 -13.47
N THR A 147 -2.10 -10.18 -13.01
CA THR A 147 -2.41 -11.51 -12.48
C THR A 147 -2.31 -12.56 -13.59
N GLU A 148 -2.99 -12.33 -14.70
CA GLU A 148 -3.05 -13.22 -15.85
C GLU A 148 -1.67 -13.40 -16.46
N GLU A 149 -0.96 -12.29 -16.72
CA GLU A 149 0.40 -12.30 -17.27
C GLU A 149 1.36 -13.05 -16.35
N THR A 150 1.23 -12.88 -15.02
CA THR A 150 2.08 -13.57 -14.04
C THR A 150 1.80 -15.06 -14.01
N VAL A 151 0.52 -15.47 -14.03
CA VAL A 151 0.14 -16.89 -14.08
C VAL A 151 0.66 -17.55 -15.34
N GLU A 152 0.50 -16.93 -16.50
CA GLU A 152 1.04 -17.44 -17.76
C GLU A 152 2.56 -17.58 -17.72
N GLN A 153 3.25 -16.60 -17.16
CA GLN A 153 4.70 -16.64 -17.03
C GLN A 153 5.14 -17.76 -16.09
N ILE A 154 4.50 -17.96 -14.96
CA ILE A 154 4.82 -19.05 -14.02
C ILE A 154 4.67 -20.42 -14.69
N LYS A 155 3.60 -20.64 -15.45
CA LYS A 155 3.34 -21.90 -16.17
C LYS A 155 4.43 -22.31 -17.17
N ARG A 156 5.26 -21.36 -17.62
CA ARG A 156 6.40 -21.68 -18.51
C ARG A 156 7.56 -22.36 -17.78
N TYR A 157 7.59 -22.30 -16.45
CA TYR A 157 8.71 -22.77 -15.64
C TYR A 157 8.36 -23.95 -14.72
N THR A 158 7.05 -24.21 -14.51
CA THR A 158 6.64 -25.25 -13.57
C THR A 158 5.19 -25.69 -13.81
N ASP A 159 4.95 -26.98 -13.59
CA ASP A 159 3.61 -27.58 -13.60
C ASP A 159 2.91 -27.54 -12.23
N ARG A 160 3.52 -26.88 -11.23
CA ARG A 160 2.88 -26.77 -9.92
C ARG A 160 1.54 -26.05 -10.02
N PRO A 161 0.51 -26.53 -9.29
CA PRO A 161 -0.76 -25.83 -9.19
C PRO A 161 -0.55 -24.37 -8.76
N ILE A 162 -1.33 -23.46 -9.35
CA ILE A 162 -1.33 -22.05 -9.02
C ILE A 162 -2.66 -21.72 -8.33
N ARG A 163 -2.59 -21.11 -7.16
CA ARG A 163 -3.75 -20.56 -6.45
C ARG A 163 -3.66 -19.03 -6.48
N ILE A 164 -4.75 -18.38 -6.86
CA ILE A 164 -4.86 -16.94 -6.85
C ILE A 164 -5.64 -16.54 -5.60
N ARG A 165 -5.07 -15.65 -4.80
CA ARG A 165 -5.72 -15.07 -3.65
C ARG A 165 -5.90 -13.57 -3.87
N GLU A 166 -7.09 -13.20 -4.26
CA GLU A 166 -7.46 -11.79 -4.39
C GLU A 166 -7.37 -11.06 -3.04
N LYS A 167 -7.04 -9.78 -3.11
CA LYS A 167 -7.04 -8.94 -1.91
C LYS A 167 -8.46 -8.83 -1.36
N PRO A 168 -8.70 -9.17 -0.08
CA PRO A 168 -10.02 -9.03 0.53
C PRO A 168 -10.52 -7.60 0.39
N ARG A 169 -11.75 -7.44 -0.08
CA ARG A 169 -12.40 -6.12 -0.17
C ARG A 169 -12.69 -5.61 1.24
N GLY A 170 -12.46 -4.33 1.47
CA GLY A 170 -12.78 -3.69 2.74
C GLY A 170 -14.30 -3.65 2.99
N ARG A 171 -14.71 -3.54 4.25
CA ARG A 171 -16.14 -3.32 4.61
C ARG A 171 -16.67 -2.09 3.86
N GLY A 172 -17.79 -2.22 3.18
CA GLY A 172 -18.47 -1.15 2.45
C GLY A 172 -18.20 -1.10 0.94
N THR A 173 -17.42 -2.01 0.37
CA THR A 173 -17.31 -2.19 -1.08
C THR A 173 -18.27 -3.28 -1.56
N SER A 174 -19.09 -2.97 -2.58
CA SER A 174 -19.99 -3.96 -3.21
C SER A 174 -19.20 -5.07 -3.89
N GLY A 175 -19.52 -6.32 -3.58
CA GLY A 175 -18.95 -7.52 -4.17
C GLY A 175 -18.56 -8.57 -3.12
N PRO A 176 -18.49 -9.85 -3.48
CA PRO A 176 -18.17 -10.90 -2.54
C PRO A 176 -16.78 -10.70 -1.93
N SER A 177 -16.69 -10.85 -0.61
CA SER A 177 -15.42 -10.99 0.10
C SER A 177 -14.98 -12.44 -0.06
N GLU A 178 -14.15 -12.73 -1.06
CA GLU A 178 -13.76 -14.11 -1.36
C GLU A 178 -12.70 -14.69 -0.43
N ALA A 179 -12.06 -13.89 0.39
CA ALA A 179 -11.06 -14.38 1.33
C ALA A 179 -11.72 -14.84 2.64
N THR A 180 -12.33 -16.01 2.63
CA THR A 180 -12.91 -16.65 3.82
C THR A 180 -11.83 -17.27 4.73
N VAL A 181 -10.63 -17.49 4.21
CA VAL A 181 -9.52 -18.17 4.89
C VAL A 181 -8.43 -17.16 5.24
N PRO A 182 -7.83 -17.17 6.44
CA PRO A 182 -6.67 -16.34 6.79
C PRO A 182 -5.49 -16.60 5.84
N LEU A 183 -4.70 -15.57 5.51
CA LEU A 183 -3.50 -15.73 4.67
C LEU A 183 -2.52 -16.74 5.25
N SER A 184 -2.42 -16.83 6.57
CA SER A 184 -1.57 -17.80 7.26
C SER A 184 -1.92 -19.26 6.93
N GLU A 185 -3.19 -19.56 6.65
CA GLU A 185 -3.62 -20.89 6.22
C GLU A 185 -3.19 -21.17 4.79
N ASP A 186 -3.40 -20.21 3.87
CA ASP A 186 -2.96 -20.35 2.48
C ASP A 186 -1.43 -20.45 2.35
N LEU A 187 -0.69 -19.92 3.32
CA LEU A 187 0.78 -20.00 3.30
C LEU A 187 1.34 -21.32 3.85
N LYS A 188 0.55 -22.14 4.55
CA LYS A 188 1.07 -23.37 5.20
C LYS A 188 1.67 -24.35 4.21
N ASP A 189 1.05 -24.51 3.04
CA ASP A 189 1.47 -25.46 2.02
C ASP A 189 1.88 -24.77 0.70
N ALA A 190 2.07 -23.47 0.73
CA ALA A 190 2.60 -22.74 -0.40
C ALA A 190 4.10 -23.00 -0.56
N TRP A 191 4.51 -23.41 -1.77
CA TRP A 191 5.92 -23.52 -2.14
C TRP A 191 6.57 -22.15 -2.25
N CYS A 192 5.89 -21.20 -2.89
CA CYS A 192 6.29 -19.80 -2.89
C CYS A 192 5.06 -18.87 -2.95
N LEU A 193 5.28 -17.63 -2.55
CA LEU A 193 4.35 -16.53 -2.67
C LEU A 193 4.84 -15.58 -3.76
N VAL A 194 3.98 -15.26 -4.72
CA VAL A 194 4.22 -14.25 -5.75
C VAL A 194 3.27 -13.08 -5.54
N THR A 195 3.78 -11.88 -5.41
CA THR A 195 2.98 -10.68 -5.21
C THR A 195 3.51 -9.53 -6.06
N SER A 196 2.61 -8.62 -6.50
CA SER A 196 3.03 -7.50 -7.33
C SER A 196 3.78 -6.44 -6.50
N CYS A 197 3.10 -5.71 -5.69
CA CYS A 197 3.72 -4.77 -4.76
C CYS A 197 2.77 -4.54 -3.58
N SER A 198 3.02 -5.19 -2.51
CA SER A 198 2.19 -5.11 -1.31
C SER A 198 3.06 -4.83 -0.10
#